data_4df88265b7cf841d54f3dcc6dc4cbcc9
#
_entry.id   4df88265b7cf841d54f3dcc6dc4cbcc9
#
_cell.length_a   1.000
_cell.length_b   1.000
_cell.length_c   1.000
_cell.angle_alpha   90.00
_cell.angle_beta   90.00
_cell.angle_gamma   90.00
#
_symmetry.space_group_name_H-M   'P 1'
#
loop_
_entity.id
_entity.type
_entity.pdbx_description
1 polymer ?
#
loop_
_entity_poly.entity_id
_entity_poly.type
_entity_poly.pdbx_seq_one_letter_code
_entity_poly.pdbx_strand_id
1 'polypeptide(L)'
;MNSIVVHYKELALKGRNRPWFIQMLVRNLKAALAGLHMQAFRSVMGRIEIEMGPETEWEEVRTRIARVFGIANFSPANRGPHDFDALAAAILKDLGDREAASFRVSATRADKRLPFTSPVVEREVGGRIKEVTGWRVDLSRPALTIHLEMLPDGAFYFFGKDQGAGGLPTGTSGRVACLLSGGIDSPVAAYRMMRRGCTVLFIHFHSYPILSRAS
;
A
#
# COMPACT_ATOMS: atom_id res chain seq x y z
N MET A 1 -11.50 10.40 1.47
CA MET A 1 -10.71 9.23 1.96
C MET A 1 -9.64 9.77 2.88
N ASN A 2 -9.60 9.27 4.13
CA ASN A 2 -8.75 9.86 5.16
C ASN A 2 -7.60 8.92 5.60
N SER A 3 -7.58 7.68 5.12
CA SER A 3 -6.56 6.69 5.46
C SER A 3 -5.91 6.09 4.22
N ILE A 4 -4.70 5.59 4.38
CA ILE A 4 -4.00 4.79 3.40
C ILE A 4 -3.71 3.44 4.06
N VAL A 5 -4.07 2.36 3.39
CA VAL A 5 -3.72 1.00 3.82
C VAL A 5 -2.54 0.52 2.99
N VAL A 6 -1.44 0.20 3.66
CA VAL A 6 -0.20 -0.27 3.06
C VAL A 6 0.01 -1.75 3.40
N HIS A 7 0.18 -2.58 2.37
CA HIS A 7 0.42 -4.01 2.49
C HIS A 7 1.86 -4.36 2.17
N TYR A 8 2.39 -5.34 2.91
CA TYR A 8 3.70 -5.92 2.69
C TYR A 8 3.59 -7.45 2.61
N LYS A 9 4.37 -8.10 1.75
CA LYS A 9 4.37 -9.57 1.60
C LYS A 9 5.57 -10.22 2.27
N GLU A 10 6.78 -9.81 1.90
CA GLU A 10 8.03 -10.44 2.34
C GLU A 10 8.28 -10.33 3.85
N LEU A 11 7.79 -9.26 4.48
CA LEU A 11 7.93 -9.06 5.92
C LEU A 11 7.12 -10.10 6.74
N ALA A 12 6.04 -10.62 6.16
CA ALA A 12 5.22 -11.64 6.81
C ALA A 12 6.02 -12.93 7.11
N LEU A 13 7.05 -13.22 6.30
CA LEU A 13 7.89 -14.42 6.40
C LEU A 13 9.07 -14.27 7.38
N LYS A 14 9.25 -13.11 8.03
CA LYS A 14 10.44 -12.81 8.86
C LYS A 14 10.37 -13.35 10.30
N GLY A 15 9.36 -14.16 10.63
CA GLY A 15 9.24 -14.81 11.94
C GLY A 15 9.38 -13.82 13.11
N ARG A 16 10.26 -14.13 14.06
CA ARG A 16 10.49 -13.29 15.26
C ARG A 16 11.05 -11.89 14.94
N ASN A 17 11.69 -11.70 13.80
CA ASN A 17 12.27 -10.41 13.39
C ASN A 17 11.23 -9.49 12.71
N ARG A 18 10.02 -9.98 12.45
CA ARG A 18 8.97 -9.22 11.78
C ARG A 18 8.70 -7.83 12.39
N PRO A 19 8.61 -7.65 13.72
CA PRO A 19 8.36 -6.34 14.31
C PRO A 19 9.44 -5.30 13.91
N TRP A 20 10.70 -5.70 13.92
CA TRP A 20 11.81 -4.83 13.52
C TRP A 20 11.71 -4.41 12.04
N PHE A 21 11.40 -5.34 11.14
CA PHE A 21 11.19 -5.03 9.72
C PHE A 21 10.03 -4.05 9.51
N ILE A 22 8.94 -4.21 10.26
CA ILE A 22 7.79 -3.29 10.21
C ILE A 22 8.18 -1.91 10.71
N GLN A 23 8.93 -1.81 11.80
CA GLN A 23 9.44 -0.54 12.32
C GLN A 23 10.32 0.19 11.29
N MET A 24 11.20 -0.55 10.60
CA MET A 24 12.01 0.00 9.52
C MET A 24 11.15 0.49 8.35
N LEU A 25 10.12 -0.26 7.95
CA LEU A 25 9.20 0.17 6.90
C LEU A 25 8.44 1.45 7.32
N VAL A 26 7.93 1.51 8.55
CA VAL A 26 7.26 2.73 9.07
C VAL A 26 8.23 3.92 9.09
N ARG A 27 9.48 3.71 9.50
CA ARG A 27 10.51 4.77 9.47
C ARG A 27 10.74 5.28 8.04
N ASN A 28 10.86 4.38 7.08
CA ASN A 28 11.08 4.74 5.68
C ASN A 28 9.86 5.45 5.07
N LEU A 29 8.64 5.02 5.44
CA LEU A 29 7.40 5.70 5.06
C LEU A 29 7.34 7.13 5.62
N LYS A 30 7.66 7.30 6.91
CA LYS A 30 7.72 8.63 7.54
C LYS A 30 8.73 9.54 6.84
N ALA A 31 9.91 9.02 6.48
CA ALA A 31 10.93 9.77 5.76
C ALA A 31 10.46 10.15 4.33
N ALA A 32 9.82 9.23 3.61
CA ALA A 32 9.31 9.48 2.27
C ALA A 32 8.17 10.52 2.25
N LEU A 33 7.35 10.53 3.29
CA LEU A 33 6.20 11.43 3.44
C LEU A 33 6.53 12.71 4.25
N ALA A 34 7.82 12.93 4.55
CA ALA A 34 8.23 14.14 5.27
C ALA A 34 7.83 15.41 4.49
N GLY A 35 7.28 16.37 5.23
CA GLY A 35 6.74 17.62 4.66
C GLY A 35 5.30 17.54 4.19
N LEU A 36 4.68 16.32 4.16
CA LEU A 36 3.25 16.16 3.97
C LEU A 36 2.54 16.04 5.32
N HIS A 37 1.28 16.48 5.36
CA HIS A 37 0.49 16.49 6.59
C HIS A 37 -0.06 15.08 6.89
N MET A 38 0.75 14.21 7.54
CA MET A 38 0.35 12.90 8.02
C MET A 38 0.07 12.94 9.51
N GLN A 39 -1.11 12.47 9.94
CA GLN A 39 -1.54 12.52 11.34
C GLN A 39 -1.01 11.34 12.15
N ALA A 40 -1.10 10.12 11.59
CA ALA A 40 -0.72 8.91 12.30
C ALA A 40 -0.19 7.81 11.38
N PHE A 41 0.66 6.94 11.95
CA PHE A 41 1.12 5.69 11.36
C PHE A 41 0.86 4.56 12.36
N ARG A 42 0.01 3.62 12.02
CA ARG A 42 -0.38 2.51 12.90
C ARG A 42 -0.11 1.17 12.22
N SER A 43 0.42 0.20 12.96
CA SER A 43 0.49 -1.18 12.49
C SER A 43 -0.79 -1.90 12.92
N VAL A 44 -1.59 -2.36 11.96
CA VAL A 44 -2.91 -2.95 12.18
C VAL A 44 -2.99 -4.31 11.50
N MET A 45 -3.01 -5.40 12.26
CA MET A 45 -3.28 -6.77 11.77
C MET A 45 -2.58 -7.14 10.45
N GLY A 46 -1.27 -6.88 10.37
CA GLY A 46 -0.45 -7.27 9.19
C GLY A 46 -0.42 -6.26 8.05
N ARG A 47 -0.85 -5.03 8.32
CA ARG A 47 -0.77 -3.87 7.42
C ARG A 47 -0.33 -2.61 8.17
N ILE A 48 -0.01 -1.57 7.45
CA ILE A 48 0.23 -0.25 8.04
C ILE A 48 -0.89 0.67 7.57
N GLU A 49 -1.57 1.29 8.52
CA GLU A 49 -2.51 2.39 8.28
C GLU A 49 -1.76 3.72 8.44
N ILE A 50 -1.94 4.60 7.46
CA ILE A 50 -1.45 5.98 7.52
C ILE A 50 -2.67 6.88 7.46
N GLU A 51 -2.85 7.73 8.46
CA GLU A 51 -3.93 8.70 8.52
C GLU A 51 -3.45 10.02 7.90
N MET A 52 -4.15 10.44 6.84
CA MET A 52 -3.85 11.69 6.13
C MET A 52 -4.49 12.87 6.86
N GLY A 53 -3.76 13.97 6.95
CA GLY A 53 -4.30 15.24 7.37
C GLY A 53 -5.15 15.90 6.27
N PRO A 54 -5.92 16.93 6.64
CA PRO A 54 -6.62 17.75 5.65
C PRO A 54 -5.62 18.37 4.67
N GLU A 55 -6.07 18.69 3.48
CA GLU A 55 -5.26 19.35 2.44
C GLU A 55 -4.10 18.52 1.85
N THR A 56 -4.07 17.20 2.15
CA THR A 56 -3.02 16.33 1.60
C THR A 56 -3.45 15.81 0.22
N GLU A 57 -2.67 16.13 -0.79
CA GLU A 57 -2.89 15.70 -2.18
C GLU A 57 -2.52 14.23 -2.37
N TRP A 58 -3.52 13.41 -2.77
CA TRP A 58 -3.31 11.96 -2.94
C TRP A 58 -2.23 11.61 -3.97
N GLU A 59 -2.14 12.30 -5.09
CA GLU A 59 -1.19 11.98 -6.17
C GLU A 59 0.27 12.17 -5.72
N GLU A 60 0.54 13.16 -4.87
CA GLU A 60 1.87 13.35 -4.29
C GLU A 60 2.19 12.22 -3.31
N VAL A 61 1.27 11.89 -2.41
CA VAL A 61 1.42 10.77 -1.47
C VAL A 61 1.65 9.46 -2.22
N ARG A 62 0.84 9.18 -3.22
CA ARG A 62 0.92 8.00 -4.08
C ARG A 62 2.29 7.85 -4.73
N THR A 63 2.78 8.93 -5.32
CA THR A 63 4.10 8.96 -5.98
C THR A 63 5.24 8.65 -5.01
N ARG A 64 5.18 9.18 -3.79
CA ARG A 64 6.20 8.97 -2.77
C ARG A 64 6.15 7.57 -2.19
N ILE A 65 4.95 7.05 -1.84
CA ILE A 65 4.77 5.68 -1.31
C ILE A 65 5.20 4.62 -2.33
N ALA A 66 4.88 4.80 -3.61
CA ALA A 66 5.23 3.86 -4.67
C ALA A 66 6.74 3.58 -4.78
N ARG A 67 7.58 4.50 -4.31
CA ARG A 67 9.04 4.38 -4.33
C ARG A 67 9.64 3.74 -3.08
N VAL A 68 8.84 3.49 -2.05
CA VAL A 68 9.34 2.91 -0.79
C VAL A 68 9.46 1.39 -0.92
N PHE A 69 10.67 0.86 -0.77
CA PHE A 69 10.90 -0.57 -0.76
C PHE A 69 10.29 -1.25 0.48
N GLY A 70 9.78 -2.46 0.30
CA GLY A 70 9.08 -3.24 1.31
C GLY A 70 7.56 -3.21 1.17
N ILE A 71 7.00 -2.38 0.30
CA ILE A 71 5.58 -2.24 0.05
C ILE A 71 5.17 -3.13 -1.12
N ALA A 72 4.18 -4.01 -0.90
CA ALA A 72 3.61 -4.83 -1.97
C ALA A 72 2.58 -4.05 -2.79
N ASN A 73 1.62 -3.45 -2.10
CA ASN A 73 0.61 -2.55 -2.66
C ASN A 73 0.09 -1.62 -1.57
N PHE A 74 -0.60 -0.56 -1.99
CA PHE A 74 -1.23 0.39 -1.08
C PHE A 74 -2.48 0.97 -1.73
N SER A 75 -3.36 1.53 -0.92
CA SER A 75 -4.64 2.06 -1.39
C SER A 75 -5.09 3.21 -0.51
N PRO A 76 -5.69 4.27 -1.09
CA PRO A 76 -6.51 5.18 -0.30
C PRO A 76 -7.72 4.40 0.18
N ALA A 77 -8.05 4.50 1.45
CA ALA A 77 -9.08 3.71 2.10
C ALA A 77 -9.88 4.55 3.09
N ASN A 78 -11.08 4.08 3.41
CA ASN A 78 -11.86 4.58 4.52
C ASN A 78 -12.15 3.45 5.52
N ARG A 79 -12.47 3.83 6.75
CA ARG A 79 -12.97 2.90 7.77
C ARG A 79 -14.49 2.82 7.70
N GLY A 80 -15.01 1.62 7.93
CA GLY A 80 -16.43 1.34 8.06
C GLY A 80 -16.71 0.42 9.25
N PRO A 81 -17.99 0.35 9.72
CA PRO A 81 -18.42 -0.52 10.79
C PRO A 81 -18.50 -1.99 10.34
N HIS A 82 -18.77 -2.89 11.31
CA HIS A 82 -19.08 -4.31 11.02
C HIS A 82 -20.51 -4.53 10.54
N ASP A 83 -21.41 -3.63 10.88
CA ASP A 83 -22.80 -3.69 10.40
C ASP A 83 -22.84 -3.55 8.89
N PHE A 84 -23.45 -4.50 8.21
CA PHE A 84 -23.38 -4.59 6.74
C PHE A 84 -24.24 -3.52 6.06
N ASP A 85 -25.31 -3.04 6.70
CA ASP A 85 -26.14 -1.97 6.17
C ASP A 85 -25.40 -0.64 6.24
N ALA A 86 -24.83 -0.33 7.39
CA ALA A 86 -24.03 0.87 7.60
C ALA A 86 -22.74 0.87 6.76
N LEU A 87 -22.09 -0.30 6.60
CA LEU A 87 -20.90 -0.44 5.75
C LEU A 87 -21.24 -0.22 4.27
N ALA A 88 -22.32 -0.81 3.77
CA ALA A 88 -22.79 -0.60 2.40
C ALA A 88 -23.17 0.86 2.16
N ALA A 89 -23.87 1.50 3.10
CA ALA A 89 -24.21 2.92 3.01
C ALA A 89 -22.96 3.82 2.96
N ALA A 90 -21.94 3.54 3.78
CA ALA A 90 -20.67 4.27 3.74
C ALA A 90 -19.96 4.11 2.40
N ILE A 91 -19.92 2.89 1.85
CA ILE A 91 -19.32 2.59 0.54
C ILE A 91 -20.08 3.35 -0.56
N LEU A 92 -21.41 3.29 -0.58
CA LEU A 92 -22.25 3.98 -1.56
C LEU A 92 -22.05 5.49 -1.51
N LYS A 93 -21.97 6.07 -0.32
CA LYS A 93 -21.66 7.49 -0.14
C LYS A 93 -20.32 7.88 -0.77
N ASP A 94 -19.30 7.06 -0.61
CA ASP A 94 -17.96 7.34 -1.12
C ASP A 94 -17.79 6.99 -2.61
N LEU A 95 -18.65 6.13 -3.14
CA LEU A 95 -18.77 5.93 -4.58
C LEU A 95 -19.29 7.18 -5.27
N GLY A 96 -20.17 7.94 -4.60
CA GLY A 96 -20.77 9.14 -5.17
C GLY A 96 -21.44 8.85 -6.52
N ASP A 97 -21.20 9.70 -7.51
CA ASP A 97 -21.76 9.59 -8.85
C ASP A 97 -20.99 8.65 -9.79
N ARG A 98 -20.13 7.76 -9.24
CA ARG A 98 -19.44 6.77 -10.08
C ARG A 98 -20.43 5.80 -10.67
N GLU A 99 -20.30 5.57 -11.97
CA GLU A 99 -20.99 4.50 -12.67
C GLU A 99 -20.02 3.34 -12.95
N ALA A 100 -20.53 2.13 -12.85
CA ALA A 100 -19.78 0.93 -13.24
C ALA A 100 -20.67 -0.05 -14.00
N ALA A 101 -20.20 -0.53 -15.15
CA ALA A 101 -20.91 -1.53 -15.95
C ALA A 101 -21.06 -2.87 -15.19
N SER A 102 -20.15 -3.17 -14.32
CA SER A 102 -20.16 -4.33 -13.43
C SER A 102 -19.26 -4.14 -12.23
N PHE A 103 -19.55 -4.88 -11.15
CA PHE A 103 -18.70 -4.84 -9.95
C PHE A 103 -18.59 -6.18 -9.26
N ARG A 104 -17.65 -6.27 -8.36
CA ARG A 104 -17.61 -7.30 -7.31
C ARG A 104 -17.16 -6.71 -5.98
N VAL A 105 -17.60 -7.33 -4.90
CA VAL A 105 -17.00 -7.16 -3.57
C VAL A 105 -15.97 -8.25 -3.37
N SER A 106 -14.81 -7.91 -2.85
CA SER A 106 -13.73 -8.84 -2.51
C SER A 106 -13.34 -8.63 -1.06
N ALA A 107 -13.77 -9.54 -0.18
CA ALA A 107 -13.57 -9.43 1.25
C ALA A 107 -12.44 -10.33 1.74
N THR A 108 -11.63 -9.81 2.65
CA THR A 108 -10.64 -10.56 3.41
C THR A 108 -10.86 -10.33 4.90
N ARG A 109 -10.57 -11.33 5.73
CA ARG A 109 -10.61 -11.20 7.18
C ARG A 109 -9.21 -11.19 7.74
N ALA A 110 -8.87 -10.15 8.51
CA ALA A 110 -7.61 -10.07 9.23
C ALA A 110 -7.58 -11.03 10.43
N ASP A 111 -8.75 -11.29 11.02
CA ASP A 111 -8.94 -12.25 12.13
C ASP A 111 -9.99 -13.31 11.74
N LYS A 112 -9.60 -14.57 11.80
CA LYS A 112 -10.51 -15.71 11.53
C LYS A 112 -11.58 -15.92 12.62
N ARG A 113 -11.44 -15.29 13.78
CA ARG A 113 -12.40 -15.36 14.91
C ARG A 113 -13.63 -14.48 14.69
N LEU A 114 -13.64 -13.62 13.67
CA LEU A 114 -14.80 -12.83 13.31
C LEU A 114 -16.02 -13.73 13.05
N PRO A 115 -17.25 -13.34 13.47
CA PRO A 115 -18.45 -14.19 13.44
C PRO A 115 -18.99 -14.46 12.04
N PHE A 116 -18.40 -13.86 11.01
CA PHE A 116 -18.79 -14.00 9.60
C PHE A 116 -17.60 -14.44 8.74
N THR A 117 -17.87 -15.10 7.63
CA THR A 117 -16.86 -15.50 6.65
C THR A 117 -16.76 -14.48 5.52
N SER A 118 -15.63 -14.46 4.78
CA SER A 118 -15.47 -13.55 3.63
C SER A 118 -16.58 -13.69 2.59
N PRO A 119 -17.01 -14.90 2.17
CA PRO A 119 -18.14 -15.04 1.23
C PRO A 119 -19.46 -14.48 1.78
N VAL A 120 -19.70 -14.55 3.08
CA VAL A 120 -20.89 -13.92 3.69
C VAL A 120 -20.82 -12.40 3.54
N VAL A 121 -19.69 -11.79 3.88
CA VAL A 121 -19.49 -10.34 3.72
C VAL A 121 -19.66 -9.91 2.26
N GLU A 122 -19.06 -10.65 1.33
CA GLU A 122 -19.15 -10.37 -0.11
C GLU A 122 -20.59 -10.40 -0.61
N ARG A 123 -21.37 -11.42 -0.19
CA ARG A 123 -22.78 -11.56 -0.57
C ARG A 123 -23.65 -10.46 0.05
N GLU A 124 -23.53 -10.25 1.36
CA GLU A 124 -24.36 -9.31 2.10
C GLU A 124 -24.15 -7.86 1.68
N VAL A 125 -22.89 -7.42 1.63
CA VAL A 125 -22.54 -6.07 1.20
C VAL A 125 -22.78 -5.90 -0.30
N GLY A 126 -22.41 -6.90 -1.11
CA GLY A 126 -22.63 -6.87 -2.55
C GLY A 126 -24.10 -6.82 -2.95
N GLY A 127 -24.98 -7.55 -2.21
CA GLY A 127 -26.42 -7.52 -2.41
C GLY A 127 -26.98 -6.10 -2.23
N ARG A 128 -26.64 -5.44 -1.13
CA ARG A 128 -27.08 -4.08 -0.80
C ARG A 128 -26.62 -3.04 -1.84
N ILE A 129 -25.37 -3.14 -2.26
CA ILE A 129 -24.83 -2.25 -3.30
C ILE A 129 -25.57 -2.45 -4.62
N LYS A 130 -25.83 -3.73 -5.01
CA LYS A 130 -26.58 -4.06 -6.23
C LYS A 130 -28.00 -3.51 -6.20
N GLU A 131 -28.70 -3.61 -5.07
CA GLU A 131 -30.07 -3.12 -4.90
C GLU A 131 -30.17 -1.61 -5.14
N VAL A 132 -29.16 -0.85 -4.66
CA VAL A 132 -29.16 0.63 -4.80
C VAL A 132 -28.66 1.07 -6.17
N THR A 133 -27.60 0.45 -6.70
CA THR A 133 -26.95 0.90 -7.93
C THR A 133 -27.53 0.27 -9.20
N GLY A 134 -28.17 -0.90 -9.08
CA GLY A 134 -28.57 -1.71 -10.23
C GLY A 134 -27.41 -2.33 -11.01
N TRP A 135 -26.16 -2.17 -10.58
CA TRP A 135 -25.00 -2.66 -11.31
C TRP A 135 -24.96 -4.18 -11.41
N ARG A 136 -24.45 -4.67 -12.54
CA ARG A 136 -24.28 -6.10 -12.74
C ARG A 136 -23.12 -6.64 -11.87
N VAL A 137 -23.35 -7.76 -11.19
CA VAL A 137 -22.27 -8.47 -10.48
C VAL A 137 -21.47 -9.31 -11.47
N ASP A 138 -20.15 -9.13 -11.49
CA ASP A 138 -19.23 -9.93 -12.31
C ASP A 138 -18.03 -10.33 -11.46
N LEU A 139 -17.96 -11.61 -11.10
CA LEU A 139 -16.90 -12.11 -10.22
C LEU A 139 -15.58 -12.34 -10.94
N SER A 140 -15.61 -12.44 -12.27
CA SER A 140 -14.46 -12.82 -13.09
C SER A 140 -13.71 -11.62 -13.64
N ARG A 141 -14.44 -10.66 -14.24
CA ARG A 141 -13.89 -9.48 -14.91
C ARG A 141 -14.71 -8.23 -14.57
N PRO A 142 -14.79 -7.84 -13.30
CA PRO A 142 -15.55 -6.66 -12.90
C PRO A 142 -14.88 -5.38 -13.42
N ALA A 143 -15.70 -4.41 -13.80
CA ALA A 143 -15.22 -3.05 -14.09
C ALA A 143 -14.75 -2.34 -12.82
N LEU A 144 -15.38 -2.64 -11.67
CA LEU A 144 -15.00 -2.12 -10.36
C LEU A 144 -14.86 -3.26 -9.35
N THR A 145 -13.77 -3.28 -8.60
CA THR A 145 -13.61 -4.14 -7.40
C THR A 145 -13.66 -3.29 -6.15
N ILE A 146 -14.63 -3.57 -5.29
CA ILE A 146 -14.73 -3.00 -3.95
C ILE A 146 -14.02 -3.96 -3.00
N HIS A 147 -12.87 -3.54 -2.49
CA HIS A 147 -12.08 -4.31 -1.55
C HIS A 147 -12.54 -4.03 -0.13
N LEU A 148 -12.74 -5.11 0.65
CA LEU A 148 -13.07 -5.06 2.07
C LEU A 148 -12.03 -5.83 2.88
N GLU A 149 -11.56 -5.24 3.94
CA GLU A 149 -10.66 -5.89 4.90
C GLU A 149 -11.27 -5.80 6.30
N MET A 150 -11.86 -6.91 6.73
CA MET A 150 -12.54 -6.99 8.02
C MET A 150 -11.52 -7.13 9.14
N LEU A 151 -11.55 -6.19 10.08
CA LEU A 151 -10.71 -6.08 11.27
C LEU A 151 -11.55 -6.40 12.51
N PRO A 152 -10.96 -6.62 13.71
CA PRO A 152 -11.71 -6.78 14.94
C PRO A 152 -12.57 -5.57 15.34
N ASP A 153 -12.17 -4.37 14.94
CA ASP A 153 -12.76 -3.08 15.31
C ASP A 153 -13.49 -2.36 14.15
N GLY A 154 -13.78 -3.08 13.04
CA GLY A 154 -14.44 -2.49 11.86
C GLY A 154 -13.90 -3.05 10.57
N ALA A 155 -13.94 -2.28 9.51
CA ALA A 155 -13.43 -2.65 8.21
C ALA A 155 -12.64 -1.50 7.55
N PHE A 156 -11.68 -1.84 6.71
CA PHE A 156 -11.24 -0.94 5.65
C PHE A 156 -11.98 -1.27 4.36
N TYR A 157 -12.33 -0.24 3.59
CA TYR A 157 -12.80 -0.39 2.22
C TYR A 157 -12.10 0.57 1.27
N PHE A 158 -11.88 0.09 0.03
CA PHE A 158 -11.19 0.85 -1.01
C PHE A 158 -11.52 0.31 -2.41
N PHE A 159 -11.27 1.12 -3.44
CA PHE A 159 -11.73 0.87 -4.81
C PHE A 159 -10.62 0.55 -5.81
N GLY A 160 -9.41 0.37 -5.36
CA GLY A 160 -8.27 0.05 -6.21
C GLY A 160 -7.01 -0.22 -5.39
N LYS A 161 -5.96 -0.71 -6.06
CA LYS A 161 -4.65 -0.97 -5.44
C LYS A 161 -3.55 -0.44 -6.33
N ASP A 162 -2.75 0.46 -5.78
CA ASP A 162 -1.50 0.89 -6.39
C ASP A 162 -0.38 -0.09 -6.04
N GLN A 163 0.49 -0.37 -7.01
CA GLN A 163 1.63 -1.26 -6.80
C GLN A 163 2.76 -0.53 -6.07
N GLY A 164 3.34 -1.20 -5.06
CA GLY A 164 4.55 -0.73 -4.39
C GLY A 164 5.82 -1.27 -5.06
N ALA A 165 6.98 -0.77 -4.62
CA ALA A 165 8.29 -1.18 -5.13
C ALA A 165 8.65 -2.64 -4.78
N GLY A 166 7.94 -3.26 -3.84
CA GLY A 166 8.23 -4.61 -3.35
C GLY A 166 9.56 -4.71 -2.58
N GLY A 167 10.04 -5.94 -2.38
CA GLY A 167 11.30 -6.19 -1.71
C GLY A 167 11.27 -6.00 -0.20
N LEU A 168 12.43 -5.67 0.39
CA LEU A 168 12.62 -5.43 1.82
C LEU A 168 12.82 -3.93 2.09
N PRO A 169 12.44 -3.43 3.26
CA PRO A 169 12.69 -2.04 3.63
C PRO A 169 14.18 -1.73 3.61
N THR A 170 14.58 -0.66 2.96
CA THR A 170 15.99 -0.20 2.93
C THR A 170 16.52 -0.02 4.35
N GLY A 171 17.75 -0.46 4.58
CA GLY A 171 18.41 -0.46 5.88
C GLY A 171 18.25 -1.76 6.67
N THR A 172 17.55 -2.78 6.14
CA THR A 172 17.35 -4.07 6.82
C THR A 172 18.38 -5.13 6.47
N SER A 173 19.27 -4.90 5.48
CA SER A 173 20.24 -5.89 4.99
C SER A 173 21.68 -5.35 4.94
N GLY A 174 21.99 -4.41 5.84
CA GLY A 174 23.34 -3.83 5.91
C GLY A 174 23.61 -2.74 4.86
N ARG A 175 24.91 -2.46 4.65
CA ARG A 175 25.40 -1.43 3.74
C ARG A 175 26.23 -2.05 2.62
N VAL A 176 26.12 -1.52 1.41
CA VAL A 176 26.94 -1.91 0.27
C VAL A 176 27.53 -0.67 -0.40
N ALA A 177 28.78 -0.74 -0.82
CA ALA A 177 29.39 0.24 -1.71
C ALA A 177 29.07 -0.15 -3.15
N CYS A 178 28.57 0.80 -3.94
CA CYS A 178 28.28 0.62 -5.35
C CYS A 178 29.13 1.60 -6.14
N LEU A 179 30.02 1.07 -6.99
CA LEU A 179 30.81 1.89 -7.91
C LEU A 179 29.88 2.43 -8.98
N LEU A 180 29.75 3.76 -9.04
CA LEU A 180 28.91 4.44 -10.00
C LEU A 180 29.75 4.82 -11.22
N SER A 181 29.42 4.23 -12.36
CA SER A 181 29.97 4.61 -13.68
C SER A 181 28.98 5.50 -14.43
N GLY A 182 29.36 6.03 -15.57
CA GLY A 182 28.45 6.74 -16.48
C GLY A 182 27.46 5.83 -17.23
N GLY A 183 27.55 4.50 -17.06
CA GLY A 183 26.66 3.53 -17.70
C GLY A 183 25.39 3.26 -16.92
N ILE A 184 24.42 2.58 -17.57
CA ILE A 184 23.10 2.27 -17.00
C ILE A 184 23.12 1.10 -16.02
N ASP A 185 24.14 0.24 -16.03
CA ASP A 185 24.16 -1.00 -15.22
C ASP A 185 24.36 -0.72 -13.73
N SER A 186 25.23 0.24 -13.37
CA SER A 186 25.53 0.54 -11.98
C SER A 186 24.33 1.09 -11.20
N PRO A 187 23.48 2.01 -11.72
CA PRO A 187 22.22 2.38 -11.09
C PRO A 187 21.25 1.21 -10.91
N VAL A 188 21.17 0.32 -11.92
CA VAL A 188 20.30 -0.87 -11.84
C VAL A 188 20.78 -1.85 -10.77
N ALA A 189 22.11 -2.07 -10.65
CA ALA A 189 22.69 -2.90 -9.59
C ALA A 189 22.39 -2.30 -8.23
N ALA A 190 22.60 -1.00 -8.04
CA ALA A 190 22.27 -0.29 -6.82
C ALA A 190 20.78 -0.41 -6.44
N TYR A 191 19.88 -0.20 -7.41
CA TYR A 191 18.42 -0.37 -7.21
C TYR A 191 18.07 -1.78 -6.73
N ARG A 192 18.67 -2.82 -7.35
CA ARG A 192 18.45 -4.21 -6.94
C ARG A 192 18.93 -4.47 -5.51
N MET A 193 20.06 -3.91 -5.09
CA MET A 193 20.56 -4.03 -3.72
C MET A 193 19.67 -3.27 -2.72
N MET A 194 19.22 -2.06 -3.05
CA MET A 194 18.25 -1.33 -2.22
C MET A 194 16.95 -2.12 -2.06
N ARG A 195 16.44 -2.73 -3.13
CA ARG A 195 15.23 -3.58 -3.09
C ARG A 195 15.41 -4.82 -2.22
N ARG A 196 16.64 -5.31 -2.03
CA ARG A 196 16.97 -6.38 -1.08
C ARG A 196 17.19 -5.87 0.35
N GLY A 197 16.95 -4.60 0.62
CA GLY A 197 17.01 -3.99 1.95
C GLY A 197 18.38 -3.37 2.30
N CYS A 198 19.33 -3.34 1.38
CA CYS A 198 20.63 -2.70 1.62
C CYS A 198 20.53 -1.18 1.58
N THR A 199 21.33 -0.51 2.41
CA THR A 199 21.66 0.90 2.22
C THR A 199 22.83 0.98 1.24
N VAL A 200 22.66 1.70 0.14
CA VAL A 200 23.69 1.85 -0.89
C VAL A 200 24.49 3.13 -0.66
N LEU A 201 25.81 3.00 -0.66
CA LEU A 201 26.76 4.11 -0.71
C LEU A 201 27.35 4.15 -2.13
N PHE A 202 27.11 5.24 -2.85
CA PHE A 202 27.68 5.42 -4.19
C PHE A 202 29.11 5.93 -4.09
N ILE A 203 30.01 5.31 -4.83
CA ILE A 203 31.40 5.71 -4.96
C ILE A 203 31.63 5.99 -6.45
N HIS A 204 32.03 7.20 -6.77
CA HIS A 204 32.38 7.62 -8.11
C HIS A 204 33.84 8.05 -8.15
N PHE A 205 34.61 7.47 -9.08
CA PHE A 205 35.99 7.88 -9.34
C PHE A 205 36.00 8.85 -10.50
N HIS A 206 36.65 9.96 -10.29
CA HIS A 206 36.78 11.03 -11.26
C HIS A 206 38.23 11.21 -11.68
N SER A 207 38.49 11.25 -12.97
CA SER A 207 39.85 11.33 -13.52
C SER A 207 40.16 12.73 -14.16
N TYR A 208 39.51 13.78 -13.62
CA TYR A 208 39.83 15.15 -14.03
C TYR A 208 41.29 15.49 -13.71
N PRO A 209 42.10 16.17 -14.60
CA PRO A 209 41.68 16.76 -15.88
C PRO A 209 41.82 15.87 -17.12
N ILE A 210 42.12 14.57 -16.97
CA ILE A 210 42.46 13.65 -18.08
C ILE A 210 41.21 13.27 -18.90
N LEU A 211 40.04 13.21 -18.30
CA LEU A 211 38.77 12.95 -18.98
C LEU A 211 37.85 14.17 -18.87
N SER A 212 36.96 14.34 -19.85
CA SER A 212 35.97 15.42 -19.83
C SER A 212 35.04 15.35 -18.64
N ARG A 213 34.45 16.50 -18.22
CA ARG A 213 33.46 16.57 -17.14
C ARG A 213 32.17 15.78 -17.41
N ALA A 214 32.02 15.26 -18.64
CA ALA A 214 30.82 14.52 -19.07
C ALA A 214 30.98 12.99 -18.98
N SER A 215 32.10 12.48 -18.47
CA SER A 215 32.35 11.03 -18.30
C SER A 215 32.11 10.57 -16.87
#